data_44af4966a64e32ce745b04ffd32aeca7
#
_entry.id   44af4966a64e32ce745b04ffd32aeca7
#
_cell.length_a   1.000
_cell.length_b   1.000
_cell.length_c   1.000
_cell.angle_alpha   90.00
_cell.angle_beta   90.00
_cell.angle_gamma   90.00
#
_symmetry.space_group_name_H-M   'P 1'
#
loop_
_entity.id
_entity.type
_entity.pdbx_description
1 polymer ?
#
loop_
_entity_poly.entity_id
_entity_poly.type
_entity_poly.pdbx_seq_one_letter_code
_entity_poly.pdbx_strand_id
1 'polypeptide(L)'
;MDKRGSSWKSLFQACFQRYITGMSDRNNQTPNNERRVISGRLRVEPWEPKSSSQPQLKLFCGPGAFRFISDAAHLTPSRADTPNNRGCDSSNMNDIVQDILAFRGFGKSTQETETAVGNLRVPTYVNEFWTRKHRAAHSLHEISYRACFKPQLPRFFIQRLTRIGEVVYDPFMGRGTTLVEAGLLGRVPLGCDINPLSIVLCRPRLEPPTLQEVARRLAEIDFADADELPGDLLVFFHCETLREICALKKYLLARQATSQLDSVDRWIFMVALNRLTGHSRGFFSVYTMPPNQAVSVQKQRKFNQKRGQVPQRKHVAAIIAKKTKELLSDCDDETRRVLAGIKDRVRLLTADSAVTPEIAAGSISLVVTSPPFLDVVDYSGDNWLRLWFIGVDSASVKMTIKKKLEDWQDAMTILLREMHRVLRVGGHIAFEVGEIRRGRIRLEEAVLPCGVAAGLRPLLVLINAQEFTKTAKCWGVANNAEGTNTNRIVLFRKEQ
;
A
#
# COMPACT_ATOMS: atom_id res chain seq x y z
N MET A 1 27.93 -15.42 -35.40
CA MET A 1 28.74 -14.80 -34.35
C MET A 1 28.41 -13.30 -34.38
N ASP A 2 27.56 -12.90 -33.46
CA ASP A 2 26.85 -11.61 -33.55
C ASP A 2 27.58 -10.54 -32.75
N LYS A 3 28.11 -9.54 -33.46
CA LYS A 3 28.80 -8.37 -32.88
C LYS A 3 27.85 -7.28 -32.35
N ARG A 4 26.53 -7.51 -32.30
CA ARG A 4 25.55 -6.50 -31.89
C ARG A 4 25.23 -6.51 -30.40
N GLY A 5 25.54 -7.56 -29.65
CA GLY A 5 25.25 -7.67 -28.22
C GLY A 5 26.17 -6.85 -27.32
N SER A 6 27.42 -6.56 -27.75
CA SER A 6 28.40 -5.84 -26.92
C SER A 6 28.19 -4.31 -26.92
N SER A 7 27.58 -3.75 -27.95
CA SER A 7 27.33 -2.31 -28.07
C SER A 7 26.25 -1.77 -27.12
N TRP A 8 25.25 -2.59 -26.79
CA TRP A 8 24.15 -2.17 -25.92
C TRP A 8 24.50 -2.13 -24.43
N LYS A 9 25.29 -3.09 -23.97
CA LYS A 9 25.78 -3.10 -22.57
C LYS A 9 26.63 -1.88 -22.26
N SER A 10 27.53 -1.49 -23.20
CA SER A 10 28.40 -0.32 -23.05
C SER A 10 27.63 1.01 -23.14
N LEU A 11 26.64 1.12 -24.03
CA LEU A 11 25.80 2.31 -24.13
C LEU A 11 24.88 2.48 -22.90
N PHE A 12 24.30 1.40 -22.41
CA PHE A 12 23.48 1.45 -21.20
C PHE A 12 24.30 1.80 -19.98
N GLN A 13 25.50 1.21 -19.85
CA GLN A 13 26.42 1.51 -18.76
C GLN A 13 26.92 2.96 -18.82
N ALA A 14 27.23 3.49 -20.01
CA ALA A 14 27.63 4.88 -20.20
C ALA A 14 26.49 5.89 -19.95
N CYS A 15 25.26 5.60 -20.42
CA CYS A 15 24.11 6.44 -20.16
C CYS A 15 23.68 6.39 -18.68
N PHE A 16 23.77 5.23 -18.06
CA PHE A 16 23.44 5.05 -16.66
C PHE A 16 24.48 5.68 -15.74
N GLN A 17 25.78 5.55 -16.10
CA GLN A 17 26.88 6.20 -15.39
C GLN A 17 26.74 7.73 -15.46
N ARG A 18 26.41 8.31 -16.64
CA ARG A 18 26.12 9.75 -16.80
C ARG A 18 24.86 10.19 -16.04
N TYR A 19 23.89 9.33 -15.87
CA TYR A 19 22.68 9.60 -15.07
C TYR A 19 23.00 9.65 -13.57
N ILE A 20 23.92 8.82 -13.08
CA ILE A 20 24.34 8.80 -11.66
C ILE A 20 25.34 9.94 -11.39
N THR A 21 26.36 10.16 -12.23
CA THR A 21 27.37 11.21 -12.05
C THR A 21 26.83 12.62 -12.26
N GLY A 22 25.93 12.82 -13.20
CA GLY A 22 25.25 14.11 -13.42
C GLY A 22 24.30 14.53 -12.28
N MET A 23 24.11 13.69 -11.27
CA MET A 23 23.33 13.99 -10.05
C MET A 23 24.22 14.35 -8.84
N SER A 24 25.50 13.95 -8.85
CA SER A 24 26.46 14.31 -7.79
C SER A 24 26.83 15.80 -7.88
N ASP A 25 26.89 16.37 -9.09
CA ASP A 25 27.37 17.75 -9.30
C ASP A 25 26.30 18.83 -9.08
N ARG A 26 25.02 18.46 -8.88
CA ARG A 26 23.95 19.45 -8.67
C ARG A 26 23.73 19.84 -7.20
N ASN A 27 24.37 19.17 -6.27
CA ASN A 27 24.19 19.46 -4.83
C ASN A 27 25.23 20.44 -4.26
N ASN A 28 26.17 20.95 -5.06
CA ASN A 28 27.27 21.82 -4.58
C ASN A 28 27.37 23.20 -5.27
N GLN A 29 26.29 23.75 -5.82
CA GLN A 29 26.28 25.13 -6.28
C GLN A 29 25.22 25.97 -5.59
N THR A 30 25.66 26.83 -4.67
CA THR A 30 24.89 27.95 -4.13
C THR A 30 24.72 29.04 -5.22
N PRO A 31 23.55 29.60 -5.44
CA PRO A 31 23.37 30.67 -6.43
C PRO A 31 23.68 32.03 -5.81
N ASN A 32 24.62 32.73 -6.45
CA ASN A 32 24.79 34.16 -6.24
C ASN A 32 23.67 34.96 -6.93
N ASN A 33 23.15 35.93 -6.19
CA ASN A 33 22.07 36.84 -6.57
C ASN A 33 22.58 37.91 -7.54
N GLU A 34 22.01 38.03 -8.72
CA GLU A 34 21.95 39.30 -9.45
C GLU A 34 20.54 39.52 -10.03
N ARG A 35 19.93 40.61 -9.58
CA ARG A 35 18.62 41.11 -10.03
C ARG A 35 18.79 41.81 -11.38
N ARG A 36 18.01 41.42 -12.40
CA ARG A 36 17.65 42.31 -13.52
C ARG A 36 16.12 42.48 -13.56
N VAL A 37 15.71 43.73 -13.40
CA VAL A 37 14.35 44.24 -13.56
C VAL A 37 14.07 44.45 -15.05
N ILE A 38 13.01 43.85 -15.57
CA ILE A 38 12.40 44.25 -16.84
C ILE A 38 10.92 44.50 -16.61
N SER A 39 10.52 45.75 -16.76
CA SER A 39 9.14 46.25 -16.71
C SER A 39 8.45 46.05 -18.07
N GLY A 40 7.33 45.38 -18.08
CA GLY A 40 6.43 45.30 -19.23
C GLY A 40 4.96 45.37 -18.76
N ARG A 41 4.30 46.51 -19.00
CA ARG A 41 2.87 46.69 -18.73
C ARG A 41 2.05 45.97 -19.79
N LEU A 42 1.09 45.13 -19.37
CA LEU A 42 -0.01 44.64 -20.20
C LEU A 42 -1.33 45.25 -19.71
N ARG A 43 -2.03 45.90 -20.63
CA ARG A 43 -3.39 46.43 -20.45
C ARG A 43 -4.40 45.28 -20.40
N VAL A 44 -5.32 45.34 -19.48
CA VAL A 44 -6.48 44.47 -19.39
C VAL A 44 -7.72 45.28 -19.80
N GLU A 45 -8.43 44.82 -20.82
CA GLU A 45 -9.78 45.31 -21.15
C GLU A 45 -10.84 44.37 -20.57
N PRO A 46 -12.02 44.89 -20.15
CA PRO A 46 -13.07 44.09 -19.52
C PRO A 46 -13.93 43.35 -20.55
N TRP A 47 -14.26 42.11 -20.27
CA TRP A 47 -15.12 41.25 -21.06
C TRP A 47 -16.56 41.24 -20.50
N GLU A 48 -17.54 41.51 -21.38
CA GLU A 48 -18.99 41.39 -21.10
C GLU A 48 -19.54 40.07 -21.63
N PRO A 49 -20.48 39.38 -20.93
CA PRO A 49 -21.01 38.10 -21.36
C PRO A 49 -22.23 38.23 -22.27
N LYS A 50 -22.20 37.56 -23.42
CA LYS A 50 -23.39 37.28 -24.24
C LYS A 50 -23.93 35.87 -23.96
N SER A 51 -25.24 35.76 -23.93
CA SER A 51 -26.12 34.66 -23.56
C SER A 51 -26.09 33.42 -24.48
N SER A 52 -26.41 32.26 -23.86
CA SER A 52 -27.01 31.02 -24.38
C SER A 52 -26.23 30.14 -25.35
N SER A 53 -25.70 29.04 -24.85
CA SER A 53 -25.83 27.66 -25.32
C SER A 53 -24.85 26.77 -24.56
N GLN A 54 -25.20 25.50 -24.32
CA GLN A 54 -24.55 24.54 -23.44
C GLN A 54 -23.04 24.37 -23.69
N PRO A 55 -22.20 24.31 -22.66
CA PRO A 55 -20.76 24.08 -22.84
C PRO A 55 -20.40 22.62 -22.83
N GLN A 56 -19.87 22.16 -23.96
CA GLN A 56 -19.00 20.98 -23.97
C GLN A 56 -17.69 21.33 -23.27
N LEU A 57 -17.39 20.68 -22.15
CA LEU A 57 -16.12 20.84 -21.44
C LEU A 57 -14.98 20.18 -22.25
N LYS A 58 -14.23 21.01 -22.98
CA LYS A 58 -12.88 20.66 -23.44
C LYS A 58 -11.88 20.97 -22.33
N LEU A 59 -11.34 19.95 -21.68
CA LEU A 59 -10.20 20.07 -20.79
C LEU A 59 -8.91 20.19 -21.62
N PHE A 60 -8.39 21.40 -21.71
CA PHE A 60 -7.00 21.65 -22.14
C PHE A 60 -6.08 21.45 -20.93
N CYS A 61 -5.25 20.42 -20.95
CA CYS A 61 -4.08 20.30 -20.10
C CYS A 61 -2.86 20.83 -20.83
N GLY A 62 -2.50 22.09 -20.59
CA GLY A 62 -1.22 22.66 -20.95
C GLY A 62 -0.12 22.17 -19.98
N PRO A 63 1.16 22.16 -20.36
CA PRO A 63 2.28 21.75 -19.51
C PRO A 63 2.63 22.90 -18.54
N GLY A 64 2.00 22.91 -17.38
CA GLY A 64 2.32 23.84 -16.29
C GLY A 64 3.20 23.13 -15.26
N ALA A 65 4.41 23.63 -15.08
CA ALA A 65 5.32 23.20 -14.02
C ALA A 65 4.68 23.41 -12.64
N PHE A 66 4.49 22.33 -11.89
CA PHE A 66 4.15 22.41 -10.46
C PHE A 66 5.40 22.88 -9.69
N ARG A 67 5.39 24.13 -9.28
CA ARG A 67 6.29 24.63 -8.24
C ARG A 67 5.85 24.03 -6.91
N PHE A 68 6.74 23.30 -6.27
CA PHE A 68 6.62 22.96 -4.86
C PHE A 68 6.87 24.24 -4.05
N ILE A 69 5.83 24.73 -3.39
CA ILE A 69 5.99 25.67 -2.28
C ILE A 69 6.31 24.80 -1.06
N SER A 70 7.54 24.88 -0.61
CA SER A 70 7.98 24.31 0.66
C SER A 70 7.63 25.28 1.79
N ASP A 71 6.40 25.24 2.28
CA ASP A 71 6.11 25.70 3.63
C ASP A 71 6.39 24.55 4.60
N ALA A 72 7.68 24.35 4.85
CA ALA A 72 8.15 23.64 6.01
C ALA A 72 8.00 24.57 7.20
N ALA A 73 6.79 24.68 7.73
CA ALA A 73 6.63 25.08 9.13
C ALA A 73 7.25 23.95 9.96
N HIS A 74 8.39 24.26 10.57
CA HIS A 74 9.06 23.44 11.56
C HIS A 74 8.09 23.12 12.71
N LEU A 75 7.38 22.00 12.60
CA LEU A 75 6.87 21.31 13.77
C LEU A 75 8.05 20.49 14.32
N THR A 76 8.84 21.13 15.17
CA THR A 76 9.70 20.41 16.10
C THR A 76 8.84 19.37 16.81
N PRO A 77 9.23 18.08 16.86
CA PRO A 77 8.54 17.11 17.69
C PRO A 77 8.64 17.62 19.13
N SER A 78 7.48 17.82 19.76
CA SER A 78 7.43 18.14 21.17
C SER A 78 8.13 17.01 21.93
N ARG A 79 8.90 17.35 22.93
CA ARG A 79 9.75 16.49 23.78
C ARG A 79 8.95 15.49 24.65
N ALA A 80 7.80 14.97 24.18
CA ALA A 80 6.89 14.08 24.90
C ALA A 80 6.88 12.61 24.43
N ASP A 81 7.69 12.24 23.40
CA ASP A 81 7.74 10.87 22.88
C ASP A 81 8.94 10.06 23.38
N THR A 82 9.33 10.20 24.65
CA THR A 82 10.17 9.17 25.29
C THR A 82 9.29 7.94 25.58
N PRO A 83 9.65 6.74 25.10
CA PRO A 83 8.87 5.54 25.38
C PRO A 83 8.89 5.23 26.87
N ASN A 84 7.76 5.45 27.52
CA ASN A 84 7.57 5.16 28.93
C ASN A 84 7.57 3.64 29.12
N ASN A 85 8.56 3.12 29.80
CA ASN A 85 8.82 1.68 30.04
C ASN A 85 7.94 1.18 31.20
N ARG A 86 6.58 1.28 31.07
CA ARG A 86 5.64 0.79 32.07
C ARG A 86 5.06 -0.58 31.70
N GLY A 87 4.88 -1.41 32.73
CA GLY A 87 4.40 -2.79 32.60
C GLY A 87 3.00 -2.92 31.98
N CYS A 88 2.72 -4.10 31.43
CA CYS A 88 1.47 -4.44 30.76
C CYS A 88 0.42 -4.85 31.81
N ASP A 89 -0.25 -3.86 32.42
CA ASP A 89 -1.33 -4.07 33.38
C ASP A 89 -2.54 -3.17 33.03
N SER A 90 -3.63 -3.35 33.75
CA SER A 90 -4.91 -2.60 33.62
C SER A 90 -4.76 -1.08 33.47
N SER A 91 -3.63 -0.51 33.92
CA SER A 91 -3.23 0.89 33.69
C SER A 91 -3.15 1.25 32.20
N ASN A 92 -2.77 0.31 31.35
CA ASN A 92 -2.52 0.56 29.93
C ASN A 92 -3.80 0.84 29.12
N MET A 93 -4.96 0.32 29.54
CA MET A 93 -6.24 0.56 28.85
C MET A 93 -6.80 1.95 29.18
N ASN A 94 -6.68 2.38 30.43
CA ASN A 94 -7.08 3.73 30.84
C ASN A 94 -6.22 4.77 30.10
N ASP A 95 -4.92 4.50 29.91
CA ASP A 95 -4.00 5.36 29.19
C ASP A 95 -4.42 5.51 27.71
N ILE A 96 -4.83 4.40 27.03
CA ILE A 96 -5.29 4.44 25.64
C ILE A 96 -6.59 5.24 25.51
N VAL A 97 -7.56 5.01 26.39
CA VAL A 97 -8.82 5.75 26.40
C VAL A 97 -8.58 7.23 26.63
N GLN A 98 -7.70 7.58 27.58
CA GLN A 98 -7.32 8.96 27.86
C GLN A 98 -6.63 9.61 26.64
N ASP A 99 -5.71 8.91 25.98
CA ASP A 99 -5.08 9.36 24.74
C ASP A 99 -6.11 9.62 23.61
N ILE A 100 -7.08 8.73 23.46
CA ILE A 100 -8.16 8.87 22.49
C ILE A 100 -9.05 10.07 22.79
N LEU A 101 -9.42 10.26 24.05
CA LEU A 101 -10.26 11.39 24.52
C LEU A 101 -9.50 12.72 24.43
N ALA A 102 -8.21 12.71 24.73
CA ALA A 102 -7.34 13.89 24.63
C ALA A 102 -6.95 14.24 23.20
N PHE A 103 -7.21 13.38 22.21
CA PHE A 103 -6.77 13.58 20.83
C PHE A 103 -7.40 14.84 20.21
N ARG A 104 -6.54 15.75 19.69
CA ARG A 104 -6.94 17.03 19.07
C ARG A 104 -6.20 17.29 17.75
N GLY A 105 -5.62 16.26 17.16
CA GLY A 105 -4.68 16.37 16.04
C GLY A 105 -5.19 17.13 14.80
N PHE A 106 -6.51 17.19 14.60
CA PHE A 106 -7.14 17.90 13.47
C PHE A 106 -8.17 18.94 13.92
N GLY A 107 -8.03 19.46 15.14
CA GLY A 107 -8.86 20.55 15.66
C GLY A 107 -10.26 20.16 16.13
N LYS A 108 -10.58 18.87 16.08
CA LYS A 108 -11.86 18.32 16.59
C LYS A 108 -11.62 17.56 17.90
N SER A 109 -12.59 17.64 18.82
CA SER A 109 -12.61 16.80 20.02
C SER A 109 -13.18 15.42 19.70
N THR A 110 -12.69 14.40 20.40
CA THR A 110 -13.27 13.06 20.34
C THR A 110 -14.67 13.08 20.97
N GLN A 111 -15.64 12.55 20.20
CA GLN A 111 -16.99 12.32 20.68
C GLN A 111 -17.07 10.91 21.26
N GLU A 112 -17.65 10.79 22.43
CA GLU A 112 -17.93 9.52 23.09
C GLU A 112 -19.38 9.13 22.85
N THR A 113 -19.60 7.91 22.39
CA THR A 113 -20.88 7.29 22.12
C THR A 113 -20.85 5.82 22.51
N GLU A 114 -21.86 5.05 22.18
CA GLU A 114 -21.94 3.63 22.47
C GLU A 114 -22.39 2.84 21.25
N THR A 115 -21.76 1.70 20.99
CA THR A 115 -22.26 0.69 20.05
C THR A 115 -22.96 -0.40 20.82
N ALA A 116 -24.26 -0.60 20.51
CA ALA A 116 -25.12 -1.56 21.17
C ALA A 116 -25.50 -2.70 20.23
N VAL A 117 -25.24 -3.97 20.64
CA VAL A 117 -25.62 -5.18 19.89
C VAL A 117 -26.21 -6.20 20.88
N GLY A 118 -27.52 -6.40 20.82
CA GLY A 118 -28.23 -7.18 21.85
C GLY A 118 -27.98 -6.59 23.24
N ASN A 119 -27.47 -7.40 24.15
CA ASN A 119 -27.09 -6.99 25.50
C ASN A 119 -25.68 -6.42 25.63
N LEU A 120 -24.90 -6.50 24.56
CA LEU A 120 -23.53 -5.98 24.55
C LEU A 120 -23.55 -4.46 24.38
N ARG A 121 -22.80 -3.76 25.24
CA ARG A 121 -22.58 -2.31 25.19
C ARG A 121 -21.07 -2.05 25.14
N VAL A 122 -20.61 -1.34 24.08
CA VAL A 122 -19.19 -1.09 23.86
C VAL A 122 -18.94 0.40 23.67
N PRO A 123 -18.07 1.02 24.47
CA PRO A 123 -17.70 2.44 24.32
C PRO A 123 -17.21 2.71 22.88
N THR A 124 -17.68 3.79 22.30
CA THR A 124 -17.38 4.14 20.91
C THR A 124 -16.86 5.57 20.84
N TYR A 125 -15.68 5.73 20.26
CA TYR A 125 -14.98 7.01 20.15
C TYR A 125 -14.90 7.45 18.69
N VAL A 126 -15.41 8.65 18.40
CA VAL A 126 -15.50 9.19 17.03
C VAL A 126 -14.67 10.46 16.92
N ASN A 127 -13.69 10.45 16.03
CA ASN A 127 -12.90 11.63 15.66
C ASN A 127 -12.24 11.42 14.30
N GLU A 128 -11.56 12.44 13.76
CA GLU A 128 -10.59 12.28 12.69
C GLU A 128 -9.21 11.99 13.34
N PHE A 129 -8.87 10.71 13.53
CA PHE A 129 -7.57 10.28 14.11
C PHE A 129 -6.44 10.29 13.10
N TRP A 130 -6.75 10.11 11.82
CA TRP A 130 -5.85 10.23 10.67
C TRP A 130 -6.63 10.72 9.45
N THR A 131 -5.98 11.46 8.57
CA THR A 131 -6.63 12.07 7.41
C THR A 131 -6.09 11.54 6.09
N ARG A 132 -6.94 11.58 5.06
CA ARG A 132 -6.52 11.30 3.67
C ARG A 132 -5.57 12.36 3.11
N LYS A 133 -5.57 13.56 3.67
CA LYS A 133 -4.68 14.65 3.25
C LYS A 133 -3.23 14.41 3.68
N HIS A 134 -3.00 13.70 4.78
CA HIS A 134 -1.67 13.29 5.20
C HIS A 134 -1.12 12.23 4.25
N ARG A 135 -0.32 12.69 3.30
CA ARG A 135 0.51 11.82 2.46
C ARG A 135 1.84 11.45 3.12
N ALA A 136 2.07 11.94 4.33
CA ALA A 136 3.28 11.70 5.12
C ALA A 136 3.30 10.26 5.66
N ALA A 137 3.45 9.31 4.76
CA ALA A 137 3.83 7.94 5.08
C ALA A 137 5.21 7.70 4.49
N HIS A 138 5.98 6.83 5.10
CA HIS A 138 7.29 6.41 4.61
C HIS A 138 7.18 5.91 3.15
N SER A 139 8.15 6.27 2.31
CA SER A 139 8.14 5.97 0.87
C SER A 139 7.99 4.49 0.51
N LEU A 140 8.38 3.59 1.40
CA LEU A 140 8.16 2.13 1.28
C LEU A 140 6.67 1.75 1.14
N HIS A 141 5.73 2.62 1.53
CA HIS A 141 4.30 2.39 1.32
C HIS A 141 3.79 2.74 -0.07
N GLU A 142 4.61 3.39 -0.92
CA GLU A 142 4.18 3.91 -2.21
C GLU A 142 4.10 2.85 -3.33
N ILE A 143 3.46 1.73 -3.02
CA ILE A 143 3.10 0.70 -3.99
C ILE A 143 1.59 0.65 -4.20
N SER A 144 1.17 0.26 -5.41
CA SER A 144 -0.23 0.18 -5.79
C SER A 144 -0.84 -1.15 -5.39
N TYR A 145 -1.92 -1.10 -4.60
CA TYR A 145 -2.77 -2.25 -4.29
C TYR A 145 -4.19 -1.78 -3.96
N ARG A 146 -5.20 -2.61 -4.24
CA ARG A 146 -6.60 -2.26 -3.97
C ARG A 146 -6.98 -2.61 -2.53
N ALA A 147 -7.94 -1.86 -1.97
CA ALA A 147 -8.51 -2.10 -0.66
C ALA A 147 -7.46 -2.27 0.46
N CYS A 148 -6.75 -1.19 0.78
CA CYS A 148 -5.81 -1.14 1.89
C CYS A 148 -6.03 0.11 2.73
N PHE A 149 -5.92 -0.03 4.03
CA PHE A 149 -5.95 1.11 4.95
C PHE A 149 -4.66 1.94 4.89
N LYS A 150 -4.72 3.12 5.48
CA LYS A 150 -3.59 4.04 5.56
C LYS A 150 -2.57 3.58 6.60
N PRO A 151 -1.27 3.83 6.41
CA PRO A 151 -0.21 3.49 7.38
C PRO A 151 -0.42 4.06 8.78
N GLN A 152 -1.10 5.20 8.89
CA GLN A 152 -1.42 5.83 10.16
C GLN A 152 -2.31 4.95 11.05
N LEU A 153 -3.20 4.13 10.45
CA LEU A 153 -4.05 3.23 11.22
C LEU A 153 -3.22 2.19 12.01
N PRO A 154 -2.41 1.34 11.40
CA PRO A 154 -1.60 0.39 12.17
C PRO A 154 -0.60 1.11 13.07
N ARG A 155 0.02 2.23 12.64
CA ARG A 155 0.94 3.01 13.47
C ARG A 155 0.28 3.43 14.78
N PHE A 156 -0.97 3.91 14.74
CA PHE A 156 -1.72 4.34 15.91
C PHE A 156 -1.80 3.24 16.99
N PHE A 157 -2.14 2.01 16.59
CA PHE A 157 -2.25 0.89 17.53
C PHE A 157 -0.90 0.28 17.90
N ILE A 158 0.04 0.15 16.96
CA ILE A 158 1.37 -0.43 17.21
C ILE A 158 2.11 0.37 18.28
N GLN A 159 2.13 1.70 18.16
CA GLN A 159 2.84 2.56 19.13
C GLN A 159 2.26 2.49 20.53
N ARG A 160 0.93 2.30 20.66
CA ARG A 160 0.22 2.31 21.95
C ARG A 160 0.14 0.95 22.63
N LEU A 161 0.09 -0.12 21.84
CA LEU A 161 -0.23 -1.47 22.33
C LEU A 161 0.96 -2.43 22.31
N THR A 162 2.12 -2.00 21.80
CA THR A 162 3.30 -2.86 21.70
C THR A 162 4.58 -2.14 22.04
N ARG A 163 5.61 -2.92 22.39
CA ARG A 163 6.99 -2.48 22.60
C ARG A 163 7.89 -2.90 21.44
N ILE A 164 9.04 -2.28 21.30
CA ILE A 164 10.09 -2.69 20.35
C ILE A 164 10.41 -4.18 20.57
N GLY A 165 10.55 -4.93 19.48
CA GLY A 165 10.84 -6.36 19.47
C GLY A 165 9.63 -7.28 19.66
N GLU A 166 8.45 -6.76 20.03
CA GLU A 166 7.21 -7.56 20.10
C GLU A 166 6.64 -7.88 18.72
N VAL A 167 5.86 -8.95 18.63
CA VAL A 167 5.32 -9.46 17.36
C VAL A 167 3.98 -8.77 17.04
N VAL A 168 3.90 -8.21 15.85
CA VAL A 168 2.67 -7.64 15.27
C VAL A 168 2.26 -8.48 14.07
N TYR A 169 1.01 -8.94 14.07
CA TYR A 169 0.46 -9.86 13.08
C TYR A 169 -0.64 -9.24 12.23
N ASP A 170 -0.60 -9.53 10.93
CA ASP A 170 -1.70 -9.23 10.01
C ASP A 170 -2.10 -10.51 9.26
N PRO A 171 -3.26 -11.13 9.60
CA PRO A 171 -3.77 -12.35 8.95
C PRO A 171 -4.29 -12.12 7.51
N PHE A 172 -4.44 -10.87 7.08
CA PHE A 172 -4.82 -10.49 5.72
C PHE A 172 -3.84 -9.45 5.17
N MET A 173 -2.55 -9.79 5.18
CA MET A 173 -1.47 -8.83 4.99
C MET A 173 -1.53 -8.06 3.66
N GLY A 174 -2.15 -8.60 2.62
CA GLY A 174 -2.28 -7.96 1.32
C GLY A 174 -0.99 -7.33 0.82
N ARG A 175 -0.96 -6.01 0.71
CA ARG A 175 0.29 -5.30 0.39
C ARG A 175 1.21 -5.06 1.59
N GLY A 176 0.86 -5.49 2.80
CA GLY A 176 1.68 -5.41 4.00
C GLY A 176 1.79 -4.01 4.63
N THR A 177 0.69 -3.27 4.71
CA THR A 177 0.70 -1.96 5.37
C THR A 177 1.07 -2.07 6.84
N THR A 178 0.42 -2.99 7.57
CA THR A 178 0.73 -3.30 8.97
C THR A 178 2.18 -3.76 9.16
N LEU A 179 2.64 -4.64 8.27
CA LEU A 179 3.97 -5.25 8.40
C LEU A 179 5.09 -4.22 8.21
N VAL A 180 4.94 -3.33 7.23
CA VAL A 180 5.94 -2.26 6.99
C VAL A 180 5.95 -1.28 8.16
N GLU A 181 4.78 -0.88 8.68
CA GLU A 181 4.72 -0.02 9.87
C GLU A 181 5.33 -0.70 11.11
N ALA A 182 5.03 -1.98 11.34
CA ALA A 182 5.63 -2.74 12.44
C ALA A 182 7.16 -2.78 12.31
N GLY A 183 7.67 -3.07 11.10
CA GLY A 183 9.11 -3.08 10.84
C GLY A 183 9.78 -1.73 11.07
N LEU A 184 9.21 -0.66 10.51
CA LEU A 184 9.71 0.72 10.67
C LEU A 184 9.73 1.18 12.14
N LEU A 185 8.85 0.61 12.96
CA LEU A 185 8.78 0.90 14.40
C LEU A 185 9.60 -0.09 15.26
N GLY A 186 10.41 -0.97 14.65
CA GLY A 186 11.24 -1.94 15.36
C GLY A 186 10.47 -3.11 16.01
N ARG A 187 9.22 -3.34 15.60
CA ARG A 187 8.44 -4.54 15.97
C ARG A 187 8.71 -5.63 14.96
N VAL A 188 8.43 -6.88 15.33
CA VAL A 188 8.63 -8.04 14.46
C VAL A 188 7.38 -8.30 13.65
N PRO A 189 7.40 -8.09 12.31
CA PRO A 189 6.24 -8.35 11.48
C PRO A 189 6.02 -9.85 11.30
N LEU A 190 4.77 -10.27 11.46
CA LEU A 190 4.27 -11.56 11.03
C LEU A 190 3.07 -11.33 10.12
N GLY A 191 3.00 -12.00 8.98
CA GLY A 191 1.91 -11.85 8.03
C GLY A 191 1.45 -13.17 7.45
N CYS A 192 0.15 -13.25 7.17
CA CYS A 192 -0.47 -14.35 6.45
C CYS A 192 -1.38 -13.79 5.35
N ASP A 193 -1.44 -14.46 4.22
CA ASP A 193 -2.42 -14.20 3.16
C ASP A 193 -2.56 -15.46 2.32
N ILE A 194 -3.76 -15.71 1.82
CA ILE A 194 -4.00 -16.82 0.88
C ILE A 194 -3.39 -16.55 -0.50
N ASN A 195 -3.17 -15.29 -0.84
CA ASN A 195 -2.61 -14.87 -2.11
C ASN A 195 -1.08 -14.81 -2.04
N PRO A 196 -0.33 -15.66 -2.77
CA PRO A 196 1.13 -15.66 -2.75
C PRO A 196 1.76 -14.35 -3.21
N LEU A 197 1.01 -13.52 -3.94
CA LEU A 197 1.41 -12.18 -4.34
C LEU A 197 1.79 -11.30 -3.14
N SER A 198 1.15 -11.51 -1.99
CA SER A 198 1.37 -10.72 -0.78
C SER A 198 2.81 -10.85 -0.27
N ILE A 199 3.43 -12.04 -0.34
CA ILE A 199 4.85 -12.21 0.03
C ILE A 199 5.76 -11.41 -0.89
N VAL A 200 5.52 -11.45 -2.21
CA VAL A 200 6.30 -10.69 -3.20
C VAL A 200 6.21 -9.19 -2.96
N LEU A 201 5.06 -8.72 -2.48
CA LEU A 201 4.87 -7.30 -2.14
C LEU A 201 5.51 -6.93 -0.79
N CYS A 202 5.45 -7.80 0.23
CA CYS A 202 5.82 -7.46 1.61
C CYS A 202 7.31 -7.64 1.89
N ARG A 203 7.87 -8.82 1.59
CA ARG A 203 9.24 -9.18 1.96
C ARG A 203 10.29 -8.15 1.53
N PRO A 204 10.31 -7.66 0.28
CA PRO A 204 11.36 -6.75 -0.17
C PRO A 204 11.40 -5.42 0.58
N ARG A 205 10.26 -4.94 1.09
CA ARG A 205 10.17 -3.67 1.81
C ARG A 205 10.62 -3.76 3.26
N LEU A 206 10.76 -4.98 3.79
CA LEU A 206 11.33 -5.26 5.09
C LEU A 206 12.85 -5.54 5.01
N GLU A 207 13.38 -5.65 3.80
CA GLU A 207 14.80 -5.85 3.48
C GLU A 207 15.21 -4.99 2.27
N PRO A 208 15.06 -3.65 2.33
CA PRO A 208 15.26 -2.80 1.16
C PRO A 208 16.75 -2.74 0.76
N PRO A 209 17.09 -3.08 -0.50
CA PRO A 209 18.45 -2.93 -1.01
C PRO A 209 18.81 -1.46 -1.20
N THR A 210 20.06 -1.19 -1.55
CA THR A 210 20.48 0.14 -2.02
C THR A 210 20.12 0.33 -3.49
N LEU A 211 20.00 1.60 -3.92
CA LEU A 211 19.76 1.91 -5.33
C LEU A 211 20.92 1.40 -6.22
N GLN A 212 22.15 1.42 -5.69
CA GLN A 212 23.34 0.97 -6.40
C GLN A 212 23.34 -0.54 -6.65
N GLU A 213 22.93 -1.34 -5.66
CA GLU A 213 22.79 -2.78 -5.83
C GLU A 213 21.74 -3.13 -6.88
N VAL A 214 20.58 -2.45 -6.85
CA VAL A 214 19.54 -2.65 -7.86
C VAL A 214 20.03 -2.25 -9.25
N ALA A 215 20.74 -1.13 -9.37
CA ALA A 215 21.27 -0.68 -10.64
C ALA A 215 22.27 -1.67 -11.25
N ARG A 216 23.17 -2.21 -10.42
CA ARG A 216 24.14 -3.23 -10.84
C ARG A 216 23.41 -4.49 -11.33
N ARG A 217 22.45 -5.01 -10.57
CA ARG A 217 21.70 -6.19 -10.95
C ARG A 217 20.91 -6.00 -12.25
N LEU A 218 20.28 -4.84 -12.44
CA LEU A 218 19.58 -4.52 -13.69
C LEU A 218 20.52 -4.47 -14.91
N ALA A 219 21.80 -4.14 -14.73
CA ALA A 219 22.80 -4.17 -15.79
C ALA A 219 23.29 -5.60 -16.12
N GLU A 220 23.19 -6.53 -15.17
CA GLU A 220 23.56 -7.95 -15.32
C GLU A 220 22.49 -8.77 -16.05
N ILE A 221 21.19 -8.35 -15.97
CA ILE A 221 20.07 -9.06 -16.58
C ILE A 221 20.09 -8.89 -18.10
N ASP A 222 20.00 -10.02 -18.82
CA ASP A 222 19.80 -9.98 -20.28
C ASP A 222 18.32 -9.79 -20.61
N PHE A 223 17.95 -8.56 -20.94
CA PHE A 223 16.56 -8.21 -21.32
C PHE A 223 16.17 -8.65 -22.75
N ALA A 224 17.09 -9.24 -23.50
CA ALA A 224 16.80 -9.84 -24.82
C ALA A 224 16.47 -11.33 -24.75
N ASP A 225 16.82 -12.00 -23.65
CA ASP A 225 16.57 -13.44 -23.43
C ASP A 225 15.10 -13.69 -23.02
N ALA A 226 14.21 -13.53 -23.97
CA ALA A 226 12.79 -13.86 -23.82
C ALA A 226 12.41 -15.06 -24.69
N ASP A 227 11.58 -15.92 -24.09
CA ASP A 227 10.88 -16.96 -24.83
C ASP A 227 9.74 -16.37 -25.71
N GLU A 228 8.76 -17.15 -26.07
CA GLU A 228 7.60 -16.72 -26.84
C GLU A 228 6.83 -15.58 -26.14
N LEU A 229 6.44 -14.56 -26.91
CA LEU A 229 5.69 -13.41 -26.38
C LEU A 229 4.18 -13.69 -26.41
N PRO A 230 3.48 -13.55 -25.26
CA PRO A 230 2.03 -13.67 -25.22
C PRO A 230 1.36 -12.58 -26.08
N GLY A 231 0.85 -12.94 -27.25
CA GLY A 231 0.27 -12.00 -28.23
C GLY A 231 -0.87 -11.15 -27.66
N ASP A 232 -1.68 -11.71 -26.77
CA ASP A 232 -2.77 -10.99 -26.10
C ASP A 232 -2.28 -9.82 -25.23
N LEU A 233 -1.04 -9.86 -24.73
CA LEU A 233 -0.47 -8.79 -23.92
C LEU A 233 0.00 -7.60 -24.74
N LEU A 234 0.09 -7.69 -26.05
CA LEU A 234 0.39 -6.57 -26.95
C LEU A 234 -0.67 -5.46 -26.89
N VAL A 235 -1.85 -5.75 -26.37
CA VAL A 235 -2.86 -4.71 -26.09
C VAL A 235 -2.42 -3.75 -24.99
N PHE A 236 -1.56 -4.18 -24.07
CA PHE A 236 -1.03 -3.39 -22.94
C PHE A 236 0.35 -2.83 -23.25
N PHE A 237 1.21 -3.59 -23.93
CA PHE A 237 2.64 -3.32 -24.04
C PHE A 237 3.08 -3.24 -25.50
N HIS A 238 4.05 -2.38 -25.78
CA HIS A 238 4.81 -2.42 -27.03
C HIS A 238 5.60 -3.75 -27.11
N CYS A 239 5.79 -4.30 -28.30
CA CYS A 239 6.44 -5.60 -28.50
C CYS A 239 7.82 -5.68 -27.82
N GLU A 240 8.68 -4.66 -27.98
CA GLU A 240 9.99 -4.61 -27.35
C GLU A 240 9.89 -4.49 -25.82
N THR A 241 8.91 -3.73 -25.29
CA THR A 241 8.67 -3.65 -23.85
C THR A 241 8.19 -4.98 -23.29
N LEU A 242 7.30 -5.68 -24.02
CA LEU A 242 6.82 -7.01 -23.62
C LEU A 242 7.97 -8.03 -23.62
N ARG A 243 8.90 -7.94 -24.57
CA ARG A 243 10.11 -8.76 -24.60
C ARG A 243 10.96 -8.56 -23.35
N GLU A 244 11.24 -7.30 -23.00
CA GLU A 244 11.99 -6.97 -21.76
C GLU A 244 11.25 -7.47 -20.50
N ILE A 245 9.91 -7.40 -20.44
CA ILE A 245 9.10 -7.93 -19.33
C ILE A 245 9.21 -9.46 -19.26
N CYS A 246 9.11 -10.17 -20.40
CA CYS A 246 9.19 -11.63 -20.45
C CYS A 246 10.60 -12.13 -20.09
N ALA A 247 11.66 -11.46 -20.55
CA ALA A 247 13.04 -11.75 -20.19
C ALA A 247 13.26 -11.58 -18.67
N LEU A 248 12.80 -10.47 -18.11
CA LEU A 248 12.87 -10.25 -16.65
C LEU A 248 12.08 -11.31 -15.87
N LYS A 249 10.86 -11.65 -16.33
CA LYS A 249 10.05 -12.71 -15.72
C LYS A 249 10.81 -14.05 -15.74
N LYS A 250 11.36 -14.44 -16.89
CA LYS A 250 12.16 -15.68 -17.05
C LYS A 250 13.32 -15.71 -16.05
N TYR A 251 14.10 -14.63 -16.00
CA TYR A 251 15.22 -14.50 -15.07
C TYR A 251 14.80 -14.69 -13.61
N LEU A 252 13.75 -13.98 -13.17
CA LEU A 252 13.28 -14.02 -11.78
C LEU A 252 12.70 -15.38 -11.41
N LEU A 253 11.90 -15.99 -12.29
CA LEU A 253 11.31 -17.31 -12.03
C LEU A 253 12.36 -18.43 -12.02
N ALA A 254 13.38 -18.38 -12.87
CA ALA A 254 14.49 -19.34 -12.84
C ALA A 254 15.24 -19.28 -11.50
N ARG A 255 15.52 -18.07 -10.99
CA ARG A 255 16.17 -17.90 -9.68
C ARG A 255 15.25 -18.29 -8.52
N GLN A 256 13.95 -18.08 -8.67
CA GLN A 256 12.97 -18.55 -7.68
C GLN A 256 12.94 -20.07 -7.61
N ALA A 257 12.91 -20.75 -8.73
CA ALA A 257 12.85 -22.21 -8.81
C ALA A 257 14.11 -22.88 -8.19
N THR A 258 15.25 -22.21 -8.27
CA THR A 258 16.53 -22.67 -7.67
C THR A 258 16.79 -22.12 -6.25
N SER A 259 15.82 -21.43 -5.64
CA SER A 259 15.94 -20.76 -4.33
C SER A 259 17.08 -19.71 -4.25
N GLN A 260 17.46 -19.13 -5.39
CA GLN A 260 18.57 -18.17 -5.50
C GLN A 260 18.12 -16.70 -5.48
N LEU A 261 16.82 -16.41 -5.29
CA LEU A 261 16.34 -15.04 -5.16
C LEU A 261 16.94 -14.39 -3.89
N ASP A 262 17.77 -13.38 -4.08
CA ASP A 262 18.26 -12.54 -2.99
C ASP A 262 17.34 -11.33 -2.72
N SER A 263 17.73 -10.42 -1.83
CA SER A 263 16.97 -9.23 -1.49
C SER A 263 16.82 -8.28 -2.68
N VAL A 264 17.84 -8.19 -3.55
CA VAL A 264 17.84 -7.33 -4.73
C VAL A 264 16.88 -7.86 -5.80
N ASP A 265 16.90 -9.18 -6.06
CA ASP A 265 15.99 -9.81 -7.01
C ASP A 265 14.53 -9.68 -6.54
N ARG A 266 14.27 -9.94 -5.24
CA ARG A 266 12.93 -9.74 -4.66
C ARG A 266 12.45 -8.31 -4.79
N TRP A 267 13.34 -7.31 -4.61
CA TRP A 267 13.03 -5.90 -4.80
C TRP A 267 12.65 -5.59 -6.26
N ILE A 268 13.47 -6.02 -7.20
CA ILE A 268 13.21 -5.86 -8.64
C ILE A 268 11.88 -6.52 -9.02
N PHE A 269 11.61 -7.71 -8.51
CA PHE A 269 10.34 -8.43 -8.74
C PHE A 269 9.15 -7.62 -8.27
N MET A 270 9.16 -7.12 -7.03
CA MET A 270 8.11 -6.27 -6.47
C MET A 270 7.91 -4.99 -7.28
N VAL A 271 8.99 -4.29 -7.63
CA VAL A 271 8.89 -3.02 -8.36
C VAL A 271 8.34 -3.27 -9.76
N ALA A 272 8.86 -4.26 -10.50
CA ALA A 272 8.37 -4.61 -11.83
C ALA A 272 6.89 -4.96 -11.83
N LEU A 273 6.46 -5.81 -10.90
CA LEU A 273 5.08 -6.20 -10.69
C LEU A 273 4.15 -4.99 -10.49
N ASN A 274 4.59 -4.00 -9.74
CA ASN A 274 3.83 -2.77 -9.50
C ASN A 274 3.89 -1.77 -10.66
N ARG A 275 4.70 -2.03 -11.68
CA ARG A 275 4.83 -1.18 -12.87
C ARG A 275 4.18 -1.80 -14.11
N LEU A 276 3.62 -3.00 -14.03
CA LEU A 276 2.99 -3.67 -15.17
C LEU A 276 1.92 -2.79 -15.82
N THR A 277 0.91 -2.36 -15.08
CA THR A 277 -0.20 -1.56 -15.62
C THR A 277 -0.50 -0.34 -14.76
N GLY A 278 -0.88 0.76 -15.42
CA GLY A 278 -1.27 1.99 -14.75
C GLY A 278 -1.57 3.13 -15.71
N HIS A 279 -1.74 4.33 -15.16
CA HIS A 279 -2.28 5.49 -15.87
C HIS A 279 -1.24 6.61 -16.12
N SER A 280 0.05 6.35 -15.91
CA SER A 280 1.10 7.35 -16.10
C SER A 280 2.28 6.79 -16.92
N ARG A 281 3.18 7.69 -17.33
CA ARG A 281 4.40 7.32 -18.07
C ARG A 281 5.37 6.43 -17.28
N GLY A 282 5.19 6.34 -15.94
CA GLY A 282 6.02 5.50 -15.06
C GLY A 282 5.58 4.03 -15.02
N PHE A 283 4.68 3.58 -15.89
CA PHE A 283 4.28 2.19 -16.03
C PHE A 283 4.75 1.63 -17.36
N PHE A 284 4.89 0.31 -17.45
CA PHE A 284 5.28 -0.38 -18.69
C PHE A 284 4.19 -0.31 -19.74
N SER A 285 2.92 -0.31 -19.32
CA SER A 285 1.78 -0.34 -20.20
C SER A 285 1.46 1.00 -20.85
N VAL A 286 0.63 0.93 -21.90
CA VAL A 286 -0.23 2.04 -22.32
C VAL A 286 -1.11 2.46 -21.15
N TYR A 287 -1.77 3.63 -21.25
CA TYR A 287 -2.71 4.07 -20.23
C TYR A 287 -3.81 3.02 -19.99
N THR A 288 -3.98 2.60 -18.73
CA THR A 288 -5.00 1.63 -18.28
C THR A 288 -5.86 2.22 -17.18
N MET A 289 -7.11 1.80 -17.08
CA MET A 289 -8.07 2.21 -16.05
C MET A 289 -8.94 1.03 -15.63
N PRO A 290 -9.28 0.89 -14.34
CA PRO A 290 -8.83 1.73 -13.22
C PRO A 290 -7.35 1.47 -12.83
N PRO A 291 -6.70 2.43 -12.15
CA PRO A 291 -5.36 2.21 -11.61
C PRO A 291 -5.45 1.14 -10.50
N ASN A 292 -4.37 0.46 -10.19
CA ASN A 292 -4.26 -0.54 -9.13
C ASN A 292 -4.83 -1.94 -9.45
N GLN A 293 -5.39 -2.13 -10.64
CA GLN A 293 -5.86 -3.44 -11.12
C GLN A 293 -5.61 -3.58 -12.63
N ALA A 294 -5.50 -4.81 -13.10
CA ALA A 294 -5.44 -5.11 -14.53
C ALA A 294 -6.85 -5.40 -15.04
N VAL A 295 -7.28 -4.66 -16.04
CA VAL A 295 -8.53 -4.97 -16.76
C VAL A 295 -8.31 -6.15 -17.71
N SER A 296 -9.37 -6.83 -18.15
CA SER A 296 -9.25 -7.90 -19.14
C SER A 296 -8.72 -7.38 -20.49
N VAL A 297 -8.10 -8.26 -21.27
CA VAL A 297 -7.58 -7.98 -22.61
C VAL A 297 -8.65 -7.31 -23.49
N GLN A 298 -9.89 -7.84 -23.47
CA GLN A 298 -10.99 -7.29 -24.28
C GLN A 298 -11.39 -5.88 -23.83
N LYS A 299 -11.44 -5.62 -22.52
CA LYS A 299 -11.74 -4.29 -22.00
C LYS A 299 -10.64 -3.30 -22.36
N GLN A 300 -9.36 -3.69 -22.29
CA GLN A 300 -8.26 -2.84 -22.70
C GLN A 300 -8.27 -2.55 -24.20
N ARG A 301 -8.57 -3.56 -25.04
CA ARG A 301 -8.68 -3.38 -26.49
C ARG A 301 -9.73 -2.33 -26.84
N LYS A 302 -10.95 -2.44 -26.27
CA LYS A 302 -12.02 -1.43 -26.44
C LYS A 302 -11.59 -0.05 -25.94
N PHE A 303 -10.86 0.00 -24.83
CA PHE A 303 -10.39 1.25 -24.27
C PHE A 303 -9.31 1.92 -25.14
N ASN A 304 -8.38 1.14 -25.71
CA ASN A 304 -7.38 1.64 -26.64
C ASN A 304 -8.03 2.22 -27.91
N GLN A 305 -9.02 1.53 -28.49
CA GLN A 305 -9.77 2.03 -29.64
C GLN A 305 -10.49 3.34 -29.33
N LYS A 306 -11.20 3.40 -28.19
CA LYS A 306 -11.92 4.62 -27.78
C LYS A 306 -11.00 5.84 -27.59
N ARG A 307 -9.74 5.62 -27.18
CA ARG A 307 -8.75 6.69 -26.94
C ARG A 307 -7.82 6.95 -28.12
N GLY A 308 -7.90 6.15 -29.19
CA GLY A 308 -6.94 6.23 -30.29
C GLY A 308 -5.49 6.01 -29.82
N GLN A 309 -5.26 5.15 -28.82
CA GLN A 309 -3.93 4.97 -28.21
C GLN A 309 -3.30 3.63 -28.61
N VAL A 310 -1.98 3.67 -28.83
CA VAL A 310 -1.14 2.52 -29.13
C VAL A 310 -0.03 2.41 -28.09
N PRO A 311 0.31 1.20 -27.61
CA PRO A 311 1.42 1.02 -26.68
C PRO A 311 2.74 1.56 -27.23
N GLN A 312 3.38 2.44 -26.47
CA GLN A 312 4.66 3.03 -26.80
C GLN A 312 5.80 2.22 -26.17
N ARG A 313 6.96 2.16 -26.81
CA ARG A 313 8.14 1.52 -26.25
C ARG A 313 8.52 2.14 -24.91
N LYS A 314 8.77 1.28 -23.92
CA LYS A 314 9.26 1.62 -22.60
C LYS A 314 10.48 0.77 -22.26
N HIS A 315 11.44 1.35 -21.56
CA HIS A 315 12.62 0.63 -21.07
C HIS A 315 12.35 0.15 -19.63
N VAL A 316 12.21 -1.16 -19.48
CA VAL A 316 11.81 -1.80 -18.20
C VAL A 316 12.80 -1.48 -17.08
N ALA A 317 14.09 -1.67 -17.33
CA ALA A 317 15.14 -1.40 -16.35
C ALA A 317 15.15 0.07 -15.88
N ALA A 318 14.98 1.03 -16.79
CA ALA A 318 14.96 2.45 -16.44
C ALA A 318 13.76 2.82 -15.55
N ILE A 319 12.58 2.26 -15.85
CA ILE A 319 11.39 2.48 -15.03
C ILE A 319 11.56 1.86 -13.64
N ILE A 320 12.13 0.66 -13.53
CA ILE A 320 12.42 0.00 -12.26
C ILE A 320 13.39 0.84 -11.43
N ALA A 321 14.51 1.27 -12.02
CA ALA A 321 15.51 2.10 -11.34
C ALA A 321 14.92 3.42 -10.84
N LYS A 322 14.11 4.10 -11.68
CA LYS A 322 13.41 5.33 -11.28
C LYS A 322 12.48 5.10 -10.10
N LYS A 323 11.63 4.05 -10.16
CA LYS A 323 10.68 3.76 -9.06
C LYS A 323 11.40 3.29 -7.81
N THR A 324 12.50 2.56 -7.94
CA THR A 324 13.38 2.21 -6.81
C THR A 324 13.88 3.45 -6.09
N LYS A 325 14.40 4.46 -6.81
CA LYS A 325 14.82 5.72 -6.21
C LYS A 325 13.70 6.41 -5.42
N GLU A 326 12.48 6.42 -5.97
CA GLU A 326 11.32 6.99 -5.28
C GLU A 326 10.96 6.22 -4.01
N LEU A 327 10.97 4.87 -4.06
CA LEU A 327 10.63 4.01 -2.93
C LEU A 327 11.68 4.02 -1.82
N LEU A 328 12.93 4.31 -2.15
CA LEU A 328 14.05 4.36 -1.20
C LEU A 328 14.33 5.76 -0.67
N SER A 329 13.51 6.78 -1.01
CA SER A 329 13.79 8.18 -0.65
C SER A 329 13.87 8.42 0.86
N ASP A 330 13.10 7.68 1.63
CA ASP A 330 13.06 7.80 3.10
C ASP A 330 13.85 6.69 3.82
N CYS A 331 14.52 5.79 3.05
CA CYS A 331 15.32 4.71 3.62
C CYS A 331 16.73 5.20 3.98
N ASP A 332 16.83 5.94 5.06
CA ASP A 332 18.10 6.35 5.65
C ASP A 332 18.80 5.20 6.41
N ASP A 333 19.97 5.48 6.98
CA ASP A 333 20.76 4.49 7.69
C ASP A 333 20.07 3.99 8.96
N GLU A 334 19.27 4.85 9.63
CA GLU A 334 18.49 4.47 10.80
C GLU A 334 17.39 3.48 10.43
N THR A 335 16.60 3.79 9.41
CA THR A 335 15.57 2.89 8.87
C THR A 335 16.15 1.52 8.49
N ARG A 336 17.30 1.52 7.81
CA ARG A 336 17.99 0.27 7.43
C ARG A 336 18.46 -0.51 8.64
N ARG A 337 19.01 0.15 9.66
CA ARG A 337 19.48 -0.47 10.90
C ARG A 337 18.31 -1.10 11.67
N VAL A 338 17.19 -0.40 11.80
CA VAL A 338 15.98 -0.90 12.47
C VAL A 338 15.45 -2.13 11.75
N LEU A 339 15.30 -2.09 10.43
CA LEU A 339 14.81 -3.22 9.63
C LEU A 339 15.79 -4.40 9.67
N ALA A 340 17.10 -4.16 9.61
CA ALA A 340 18.11 -5.20 9.72
C ALA A 340 18.06 -5.92 11.07
N GLY A 341 17.75 -5.21 12.15
CA GLY A 341 17.64 -5.80 13.50
C GLY A 341 16.48 -6.78 13.68
N ILE A 342 15.50 -6.78 12.78
CA ILE A 342 14.34 -7.66 12.87
C ILE A 342 14.24 -8.70 11.76
N LYS A 343 15.03 -8.60 10.68
CA LYS A 343 14.88 -9.33 9.41
C LYS A 343 14.77 -10.86 9.58
N ASP A 344 15.58 -11.44 10.46
CA ASP A 344 15.65 -12.89 10.66
C ASP A 344 14.44 -13.44 11.44
N ARG A 345 13.69 -12.56 12.08
CA ARG A 345 12.46 -12.87 12.84
C ARG A 345 11.19 -12.67 12.04
N VAL A 346 11.25 -12.00 10.87
CA VAL A 346 10.11 -11.76 10.00
C VAL A 346 9.58 -13.06 9.42
N ARG A 347 8.30 -13.34 9.62
CA ARG A 347 7.61 -14.50 9.04
C ARG A 347 6.46 -14.07 8.16
N LEU A 348 6.41 -14.62 6.95
CA LEU A 348 5.33 -14.37 5.97
C LEU A 348 4.84 -15.72 5.46
N LEU A 349 3.54 -15.98 5.60
CA LEU A 349 2.90 -17.23 5.26
C LEU A 349 1.96 -17.05 4.06
N THR A 350 1.90 -18.04 3.18
CA THR A 350 0.83 -18.18 2.19
C THR A 350 -0.06 -19.34 2.67
N ALA A 351 -1.12 -19.01 3.40
CA ALA A 351 -2.00 -19.97 4.05
C ALA A 351 -3.40 -19.37 4.28
N ASP A 352 -4.33 -20.24 4.69
CA ASP A 352 -5.60 -19.80 5.23
C ASP A 352 -5.40 -19.27 6.66
N SER A 353 -5.74 -18.00 6.88
CA SER A 353 -5.57 -17.32 8.16
C SER A 353 -6.42 -17.90 9.30
N ALA A 354 -7.42 -18.69 8.97
CA ALA A 354 -8.26 -19.40 9.96
C ALA A 354 -7.57 -20.64 10.55
N VAL A 355 -6.46 -21.10 9.94
CA VAL A 355 -5.70 -22.29 10.39
C VAL A 355 -4.21 -22.04 10.13
N THR A 356 -3.48 -21.61 11.15
CA THR A 356 -2.05 -21.25 11.06
C THR A 356 -1.21 -22.04 12.08
N PRO A 357 -1.06 -23.35 11.92
CA PRO A 357 -0.31 -24.20 12.87
C PRO A 357 1.16 -23.81 13.00
N GLU A 358 1.74 -23.14 12.01
CA GLU A 358 3.11 -22.61 12.02
C GLU A 358 3.28 -21.45 13.02
N ILE A 359 2.19 -20.83 13.46
CA ILE A 359 2.23 -19.77 14.47
C ILE A 359 1.96 -20.37 15.85
N ALA A 360 2.95 -20.27 16.74
CA ALA A 360 2.83 -20.78 18.10
C ALA A 360 1.72 -20.07 18.88
N ALA A 361 0.99 -20.82 19.70
CA ALA A 361 -0.02 -20.25 20.60
C ALA A 361 0.63 -19.23 21.55
N GLY A 362 -0.06 -18.12 21.82
CA GLY A 362 0.40 -17.11 22.76
C GLY A 362 1.63 -16.32 22.32
N SER A 363 2.00 -16.35 21.04
CA SER A 363 3.23 -15.71 20.54
C SER A 363 3.05 -14.29 20.01
N ILE A 364 1.81 -13.83 19.80
CA ILE A 364 1.49 -12.55 19.19
C ILE A 364 1.11 -11.53 20.27
N SER A 365 1.66 -10.31 20.18
CA SER A 365 1.30 -9.20 21.09
C SER A 365 0.13 -8.38 20.58
N LEU A 366 0.08 -8.15 19.26
CA LEU A 366 -0.95 -7.33 18.63
C LEU A 366 -1.28 -7.86 17.22
N VAL A 367 -2.57 -7.96 16.93
CA VAL A 367 -3.10 -8.13 15.57
C VAL A 367 -3.64 -6.78 15.11
N VAL A 368 -3.24 -6.33 13.91
CA VAL A 368 -3.86 -5.18 13.22
C VAL A 368 -4.19 -5.59 11.81
N THR A 369 -5.48 -5.66 11.49
CA THR A 369 -5.93 -6.23 10.22
C THR A 369 -7.24 -5.66 9.74
N SER A 370 -7.52 -5.87 8.44
CA SER A 370 -8.80 -5.62 7.79
C SER A 370 -9.16 -6.85 6.94
N PRO A 371 -10.18 -7.61 7.32
CA PRO A 371 -10.60 -8.79 6.56
C PRO A 371 -11.22 -8.38 5.22
N PRO A 372 -11.34 -9.30 4.26
CA PRO A 372 -12.15 -9.08 3.07
C PRO A 372 -13.60 -8.75 3.46
N PHE A 373 -14.11 -7.63 2.93
CA PHE A 373 -15.51 -7.24 3.15
C PHE A 373 -16.44 -8.05 2.24
N LEU A 374 -17.71 -8.12 2.64
CA LEU A 374 -18.76 -8.75 1.86
C LEU A 374 -18.82 -8.18 0.44
N ASP A 375 -18.69 -9.05 -0.57
CA ASP A 375 -19.00 -8.82 -2.00
C ASP A 375 -18.36 -7.56 -2.65
N VAL A 376 -17.23 -7.06 -2.10
CA VAL A 376 -16.72 -5.74 -2.51
C VAL A 376 -15.55 -5.81 -3.51
N VAL A 377 -14.73 -6.87 -3.52
CA VAL A 377 -13.48 -6.90 -4.34
C VAL A 377 -13.27 -8.26 -4.98
N ASP A 378 -13.15 -8.28 -6.30
CA ASP A 378 -12.64 -9.44 -7.06
C ASP A 378 -11.11 -9.39 -7.09
N TYR A 379 -10.48 -9.94 -6.04
CA TYR A 379 -9.02 -9.91 -5.91
C TYR A 379 -8.30 -10.77 -6.97
N SER A 380 -8.89 -11.84 -7.43
CA SER A 380 -8.28 -12.71 -8.45
C SER A 380 -8.32 -12.05 -9.82
N GLY A 381 -9.47 -11.54 -10.22
CA GLY A 381 -9.64 -10.79 -11.46
C GLY A 381 -8.83 -9.50 -11.51
N ASP A 382 -8.70 -8.78 -10.37
CA ASP A 382 -7.92 -7.56 -10.30
C ASP A 382 -6.41 -7.79 -10.42
N ASN A 383 -5.91 -8.98 -10.07
CA ASN A 383 -4.49 -9.30 -10.00
C ASN A 383 -4.01 -10.32 -11.04
N TRP A 384 -4.83 -10.74 -12.01
CA TRP A 384 -4.49 -11.79 -12.96
C TRP A 384 -3.14 -11.56 -13.69
N LEU A 385 -2.84 -10.34 -14.11
CA LEU A 385 -1.60 -10.01 -14.80
C LEU A 385 -0.38 -10.02 -13.86
N ARG A 386 -0.60 -9.66 -12.59
CA ARG A 386 0.44 -9.76 -11.55
C ARG A 386 0.74 -11.21 -11.21
N LEU A 387 -0.31 -12.04 -11.09
CA LEU A 387 -0.17 -13.48 -10.88
C LEU A 387 0.54 -14.14 -12.07
N TRP A 388 0.17 -13.78 -13.32
CA TRP A 388 0.90 -14.21 -14.49
C TRP A 388 2.40 -13.87 -14.40
N PHE A 389 2.74 -12.66 -13.97
CA PHE A 389 4.13 -12.23 -13.89
C PHE A 389 4.93 -13.02 -12.84
N ILE A 390 4.31 -13.41 -11.73
CA ILE A 390 4.96 -14.27 -10.70
C ILE A 390 4.84 -15.77 -11.00
N GLY A 391 4.33 -16.16 -12.17
CA GLY A 391 4.23 -17.58 -12.58
C GLY A 391 3.11 -18.36 -11.90
N VAL A 392 2.09 -17.68 -11.34
CA VAL A 392 0.95 -18.31 -10.68
C VAL A 392 -0.29 -18.21 -11.55
N ASP A 393 -0.99 -19.33 -11.71
CA ASP A 393 -2.31 -19.32 -12.36
C ASP A 393 -3.34 -18.66 -11.41
N SER A 394 -4.02 -17.63 -11.93
CA SER A 394 -5.05 -16.90 -11.17
C SER A 394 -6.22 -17.80 -10.74
N ALA A 395 -6.51 -18.86 -11.48
CA ALA A 395 -7.56 -19.83 -11.14
C ALA A 395 -7.18 -20.71 -9.92
N SER A 396 -5.88 -20.87 -9.64
CA SER A 396 -5.41 -21.63 -8.48
C SER A 396 -5.58 -20.90 -7.15
N VAL A 397 -5.72 -19.58 -7.16
CA VAL A 397 -5.86 -18.75 -5.96
C VAL A 397 -7.33 -18.73 -5.53
N LYS A 398 -7.70 -19.65 -4.65
CA LYS A 398 -9.08 -19.79 -4.13
C LYS A 398 -9.34 -18.75 -3.04
N MET A 399 -9.86 -17.60 -3.42
CA MET A 399 -10.36 -16.60 -2.45
C MET A 399 -11.87 -16.76 -2.28
N THR A 400 -12.30 -17.06 -1.06
CA THR A 400 -13.73 -17.24 -0.76
C THR A 400 -14.39 -15.89 -0.48
N ILE A 401 -15.17 -15.39 -1.43
CA ILE A 401 -15.99 -14.19 -1.24
C ILE A 401 -17.32 -14.63 -0.62
N LYS A 402 -17.61 -14.16 0.58
CA LYS A 402 -18.90 -14.38 1.24
C LYS A 402 -19.90 -13.32 0.79
N LYS A 403 -21.12 -13.73 0.40
CA LYS A 403 -22.19 -12.82 -0.07
C LYS A 403 -23.25 -12.54 0.99
N LYS A 404 -23.46 -13.48 1.91
CA LYS A 404 -24.38 -13.34 3.03
C LYS A 404 -23.63 -12.89 4.29
N LEU A 405 -24.31 -12.10 5.10
CA LEU A 405 -23.73 -11.57 6.35
C LEU A 405 -23.45 -12.70 7.34
N GLU A 406 -24.36 -13.64 7.44
CA GLU A 406 -24.26 -14.80 8.34
C GLU A 406 -23.03 -15.65 8.00
N ASP A 407 -22.85 -15.99 6.71
CA ASP A 407 -21.67 -16.76 6.25
C ASP A 407 -20.36 -16.00 6.52
N TRP A 408 -20.38 -14.65 6.45
CA TRP A 408 -19.24 -13.82 6.78
C TRP A 408 -18.97 -13.82 8.29
N GLN A 409 -20.00 -13.71 9.13
CA GLN A 409 -19.88 -13.79 10.59
C GLN A 409 -19.33 -15.13 11.06
N ASP A 410 -19.78 -16.24 10.47
CA ASP A 410 -19.24 -17.57 10.76
C ASP A 410 -17.74 -17.66 10.43
N ALA A 411 -17.35 -17.19 9.25
CA ALA A 411 -15.93 -17.14 8.86
C ALA A 411 -15.11 -16.25 9.79
N MET A 412 -15.63 -15.09 10.21
CA MET A 412 -14.94 -14.21 11.15
C MET A 412 -14.85 -14.82 12.55
N THR A 413 -15.85 -15.58 12.97
CA THR A 413 -15.82 -16.28 14.26
C THR A 413 -14.72 -17.35 14.29
N ILE A 414 -14.59 -18.13 13.20
CA ILE A 414 -13.51 -19.13 13.06
C ILE A 414 -12.15 -18.44 13.06
N LEU A 415 -11.98 -17.38 12.27
CA LEU A 415 -10.78 -16.58 12.22
C LEU A 415 -10.40 -16.02 13.60
N LEU A 416 -11.36 -15.41 14.31
CA LEU A 416 -11.10 -14.78 15.62
C LEU A 416 -10.75 -15.82 16.69
N ARG A 417 -11.22 -17.07 16.58
CA ARG A 417 -10.77 -18.18 17.44
C ARG A 417 -9.30 -18.50 17.18
N GLU A 418 -8.86 -18.54 15.93
CA GLU A 418 -7.44 -18.71 15.60
C GLU A 418 -6.61 -17.53 16.11
N MET A 419 -7.10 -16.30 15.95
CA MET A 419 -6.44 -15.12 16.52
C MET A 419 -6.34 -15.19 18.04
N HIS A 420 -7.39 -15.66 18.72
CA HIS A 420 -7.35 -15.91 20.16
C HIS A 420 -6.28 -16.93 20.54
N ARG A 421 -6.12 -18.03 19.78
CA ARG A 421 -5.11 -19.04 20.00
C ARG A 421 -3.69 -18.46 19.94
N VAL A 422 -3.38 -17.72 18.87
CA VAL A 422 -2.02 -17.19 18.63
C VAL A 422 -1.69 -15.97 19.47
N LEU A 423 -2.71 -15.23 19.93
CA LEU A 423 -2.53 -14.03 20.75
C LEU A 423 -2.10 -14.42 22.17
N ARG A 424 -1.12 -13.72 22.74
CA ARG A 424 -0.75 -13.87 24.16
C ARG A 424 -1.86 -13.36 25.07
N VAL A 425 -1.92 -13.79 26.30
CA VAL A 425 -2.76 -13.20 27.34
C VAL A 425 -2.39 -11.69 27.49
N GLY A 426 -3.40 -10.84 27.57
CA GLY A 426 -3.23 -9.39 27.57
C GLY A 426 -2.96 -8.79 26.17
N GLY A 427 -2.81 -9.59 25.14
CA GLY A 427 -2.67 -9.13 23.76
C GLY A 427 -3.96 -8.57 23.16
N HIS A 428 -3.84 -7.82 22.05
CA HIS A 428 -4.96 -7.07 21.48
C HIS A 428 -5.16 -7.38 19.99
N ILE A 429 -6.40 -7.19 19.52
CA ILE A 429 -6.76 -7.23 18.09
C ILE A 429 -7.42 -5.91 17.73
N ALA A 430 -6.79 -5.13 16.87
CA ALA A 430 -7.39 -3.97 16.20
C ALA A 430 -7.96 -4.43 14.85
N PHE A 431 -9.26 -4.71 14.82
CA PHE A 431 -9.96 -5.30 13.71
C PHE A 431 -10.70 -4.23 12.91
N GLU A 432 -10.14 -3.82 11.78
CA GLU A 432 -10.73 -2.78 10.94
C GLU A 432 -11.79 -3.36 10.04
N VAL A 433 -12.93 -2.74 10.05
CA VAL A 433 -14.08 -3.02 9.20
C VAL A 433 -14.64 -1.72 8.63
N GLY A 434 -15.61 -1.83 7.76
CA GLY A 434 -16.31 -0.68 7.20
C GLY A 434 -17.81 -0.81 7.35
N GLU A 435 -18.49 0.08 6.68
CA GLU A 435 -19.92 0.00 6.45
C GLU A 435 -20.18 -0.39 4.99
N ILE A 436 -21.19 -1.21 4.75
CA ILE A 436 -21.55 -1.68 3.42
C ILE A 436 -23.02 -1.37 3.10
N ARG A 437 -23.41 -1.52 1.82
CA ARG A 437 -24.78 -1.26 1.36
C ARG A 437 -25.25 0.15 1.73
N ARG A 438 -24.39 1.17 1.51
CA ARG A 438 -24.67 2.59 1.81
C ARG A 438 -24.90 2.87 3.29
N GLY A 439 -24.13 2.26 4.17
CA GLY A 439 -24.22 2.43 5.61
C GLY A 439 -25.38 1.67 6.29
N ARG A 440 -26.13 0.85 5.53
CA ARG A 440 -27.21 0.04 6.10
C ARG A 440 -26.71 -1.12 6.97
N ILE A 441 -25.50 -1.60 6.68
CA ILE A 441 -24.85 -2.65 7.47
C ILE A 441 -23.54 -2.07 8.01
N ARG A 442 -23.45 -2.01 9.31
CA ARG A 442 -22.29 -1.60 10.07
C ARG A 442 -21.56 -2.86 10.52
N LEU A 443 -20.41 -3.13 9.90
CA LEU A 443 -19.71 -4.40 10.15
C LEU A 443 -19.09 -4.49 11.55
N GLU A 444 -18.86 -3.36 12.24
CA GLU A 444 -18.48 -3.38 13.65
C GLU A 444 -19.55 -4.02 14.54
N GLU A 445 -20.84 -3.78 14.24
CA GLU A 445 -21.94 -4.40 14.96
C GLU A 445 -22.02 -5.91 14.67
N ALA A 446 -21.64 -6.33 13.45
CA ALA A 446 -21.65 -7.73 13.05
C ALA A 446 -20.45 -8.52 13.62
N VAL A 447 -19.30 -7.90 13.80
CA VAL A 447 -18.07 -8.59 14.26
C VAL A 447 -17.98 -8.67 15.79
N LEU A 448 -18.63 -7.78 16.52
CA LEU A 448 -18.63 -7.79 17.99
C LEU A 448 -19.07 -9.13 18.57
N PRO A 449 -20.22 -9.72 18.16
CA PRO A 449 -20.64 -11.05 18.64
C PRO A 449 -19.64 -12.16 18.25
N CYS A 450 -19.00 -12.04 17.08
CA CYS A 450 -17.99 -13.01 16.61
C CYS A 450 -16.78 -13.05 17.55
N GLY A 451 -16.31 -11.87 17.99
CA GLY A 451 -15.20 -11.76 18.95
C GLY A 451 -15.55 -12.38 20.31
N VAL A 452 -16.73 -12.08 20.83
CA VAL A 452 -17.22 -12.67 22.09
C VAL A 452 -17.33 -14.19 21.98
N ALA A 453 -17.89 -14.71 20.89
CA ALA A 453 -17.99 -16.14 20.63
C ALA A 453 -16.61 -16.82 20.44
N ALA A 454 -15.58 -16.06 20.12
CA ALA A 454 -14.19 -16.50 20.04
C ALA A 454 -13.43 -16.39 21.38
N GLY A 455 -14.06 -15.96 22.48
CA GLY A 455 -13.43 -15.79 23.80
C GLY A 455 -12.67 -14.49 23.97
N LEU A 456 -12.89 -13.51 23.09
CA LEU A 456 -12.27 -12.19 23.17
C LEU A 456 -13.18 -11.19 23.87
N ARG A 457 -12.60 -10.31 24.69
CA ARG A 457 -13.32 -9.19 25.28
C ARG A 457 -13.26 -7.96 24.37
N PRO A 458 -14.39 -7.42 23.91
CA PRO A 458 -14.41 -6.14 23.22
C PRO A 458 -14.15 -5.01 24.23
N LEU A 459 -13.26 -4.10 23.88
CA LEU A 459 -12.84 -2.99 24.74
C LEU A 459 -13.44 -1.67 24.31
N LEU A 460 -13.37 -1.37 23.01
CA LEU A 460 -13.90 -0.15 22.44
C LEU A 460 -14.12 -0.31 20.92
N VAL A 461 -14.89 0.60 20.35
CA VAL A 461 -14.96 0.86 18.91
C VAL A 461 -14.36 2.24 18.63
N LEU A 462 -13.40 2.32 17.72
CA LEU A 462 -12.81 3.57 17.25
C LEU A 462 -13.34 3.85 15.83
N ILE A 463 -13.97 5.00 15.65
CA ILE A 463 -14.47 5.44 14.34
C ILE A 463 -13.65 6.62 13.87
N ASN A 464 -12.84 6.40 12.81
CA ASN A 464 -12.13 7.48 12.15
C ASN A 464 -13.06 8.11 11.10
N ALA A 465 -13.73 9.19 11.46
CA ALA A 465 -14.65 9.92 10.62
C ALA A 465 -13.91 10.98 9.81
N GLN A 466 -13.85 10.82 8.48
CA GLN A 466 -13.18 11.75 7.59
C GLN A 466 -14.19 12.57 6.78
N GLU A 467 -13.95 13.88 6.66
CA GLU A 467 -14.69 14.71 5.72
C GLU A 467 -14.23 14.45 4.28
N PHE A 468 -15.18 14.20 3.38
CA PHE A 468 -14.87 13.93 1.97
C PHE A 468 -14.34 15.20 1.28
N THR A 469 -13.15 15.11 0.73
CA THR A 469 -12.65 16.10 -0.22
C THR A 469 -13.15 15.78 -1.64
N LYS A 470 -13.26 16.80 -2.49
CA LYS A 470 -13.81 16.79 -3.87
C LYS A 470 -13.26 15.68 -4.83
N THR A 471 -12.28 14.90 -4.43
CA THR A 471 -11.70 13.81 -5.23
C THR A 471 -12.53 12.51 -5.24
N ALA A 472 -13.61 12.42 -4.48
CA ALA A 472 -14.47 11.24 -4.40
C ALA A 472 -15.15 10.87 -5.74
N LYS A 473 -15.25 11.80 -6.70
CA LYS A 473 -15.88 11.58 -8.01
C LYS A 473 -14.90 11.35 -9.17
N CYS A 474 -13.59 11.35 -8.91
CA CYS A 474 -12.58 11.32 -9.98
C CYS A 474 -12.58 10.05 -10.85
N TRP A 475 -13.25 8.99 -10.45
CA TRP A 475 -13.18 7.69 -11.11
C TRP A 475 -14.54 7.09 -11.45
N GLY A 476 -15.59 7.91 -11.49
CA GLY A 476 -16.95 7.44 -11.79
C GLY A 476 -17.58 6.61 -10.67
N VAL A 477 -16.94 6.51 -9.51
CA VAL A 477 -17.47 5.86 -8.31
C VAL A 477 -18.05 6.95 -7.42
N ALA A 478 -19.36 6.90 -7.19
CA ALA A 478 -20.04 7.79 -6.24
C ALA A 478 -19.74 7.33 -4.81
N ASN A 479 -18.48 7.49 -4.36
CA ASN A 479 -18.03 7.03 -3.04
C ASN A 479 -18.85 7.58 -1.87
N ASN A 480 -19.51 8.75 -2.05
CA ASN A 480 -20.42 9.30 -1.05
C ASN A 480 -21.75 8.55 -0.95
N ALA A 481 -22.08 7.72 -1.97
CA ALA A 481 -23.33 6.97 -2.00
C ALA A 481 -23.11 5.45 -1.86
N GLU A 482 -21.91 4.93 -2.12
CA GLU A 482 -21.64 3.50 -2.25
C GLU A 482 -20.40 3.00 -1.51
N GLY A 483 -19.53 3.89 -1.00
CA GLY A 483 -18.30 3.51 -0.30
C GLY A 483 -18.33 3.80 1.20
N THR A 484 -17.39 3.19 1.92
CA THR A 484 -17.16 3.47 3.33
C THR A 484 -16.48 4.83 3.49
N ASN A 485 -17.10 5.74 4.23
CA ASN A 485 -16.55 7.07 4.54
C ASN A 485 -15.74 7.06 5.85
N THR A 486 -15.80 5.96 6.59
CA THR A 486 -15.20 5.80 7.92
C THR A 486 -14.40 4.52 7.97
N ASN A 487 -13.25 4.56 8.68
CA ASN A 487 -12.65 3.34 9.20
C ASN A 487 -13.27 3.07 10.56
N ARG A 488 -13.71 1.85 10.80
CA ARG A 488 -14.35 1.41 12.05
C ARG A 488 -13.52 0.27 12.62
N ILE A 489 -12.88 0.49 13.74
CA ILE A 489 -11.96 -0.46 14.34
C ILE A 489 -12.55 -0.96 15.65
N VAL A 490 -12.78 -2.28 15.74
CA VAL A 490 -13.13 -2.93 16.99
C VAL A 490 -11.84 -3.39 17.66
N LEU A 491 -11.60 -2.91 18.87
CA LEU A 491 -10.48 -3.32 19.68
C LEU A 491 -10.91 -4.43 20.63
N PHE A 492 -10.34 -5.62 20.46
CA PHE A 492 -10.52 -6.75 21.35
C PHE A 492 -9.25 -7.02 22.16
N ARG A 493 -9.40 -7.71 23.30
CA ARG A 493 -8.32 -8.20 24.15
C ARG A 493 -8.54 -9.68 24.50
N LYS A 494 -7.46 -10.44 24.57
CA LYS A 494 -7.45 -11.77 25.17
C LYS A 494 -7.17 -11.64 26.66
N GLU A 495 -8.05 -12.16 27.50
CA GLU A 495 -7.93 -12.07 28.98
C GLU A 495 -7.37 -13.33 29.61
N GLN A 496 -7.63 -14.51 29.00
CA GLN A 496 -7.18 -15.83 29.47
C GLN A 496 -6.63 -16.69 28.34
#